data_82b3f9e9685a89211050b57de91d32ba
#
_entry.id   82b3f9e9685a89211050b57de91d32ba
#
_cell.length_a   1.000
_cell.length_b   1.000
_cell.length_c   1.000
_cell.angle_alpha   90.00
_cell.angle_beta   90.00
_cell.angle_gamma   90.00
#
_symmetry.space_group_name_H-M   'P 1'
#
loop_
_entity.id
_entity.type
_entity.pdbx_description
1 polymer ?
#
loop_
_entity_poly.entity_id
_entity_poly.type
_entity_poly.pdbx_seq_one_letter_code
_entity_poly.pdbx_strand_id
1 'polypeptide(L)'
;YYVHVVEFGVYECKAKGVFRKEKIKPLVGDNVEIEILDESEKKGNIVKILPRQNELIRPAVANIDQALVVFAITKPNPHFNLLDRFLVMMESKEIPVVLCFNKEDIATNPQVKELEAIYESCGYPLVFVSAKEERGIETIRELLKGKTTAIAGPSGVGKSSIINILQPEAD
;
A
#
# COMPACT_ATOMS: atom_id res chain seq x y z
N TYR A 1 10.16 7.07 14.92
CA TYR A 1 9.74 5.82 14.26
C TYR A 1 9.18 4.87 15.31
N TYR A 2 8.16 4.13 14.93
CA TYR A 2 7.61 3.05 15.74
C TYR A 2 8.06 1.72 15.17
N VAL A 3 8.77 0.92 15.98
CA VAL A 3 9.31 -0.38 15.58
C VAL A 3 8.60 -1.47 16.36
N HIS A 4 7.93 -2.36 15.63
CA HIS A 4 7.30 -3.52 16.22
C HIS A 4 8.35 -4.61 16.47
N VAL A 5 8.56 -4.97 17.74
CA VAL A 5 9.45 -6.05 18.16
C VAL A 5 8.58 -7.24 18.56
N VAL A 6 8.77 -8.36 17.85
CA VAL A 6 7.98 -9.58 18.07
C VAL A 6 8.07 -9.98 19.54
N GLU A 7 6.92 -10.31 20.15
CA GLU A 7 6.74 -10.67 21.57
C GLU A 7 6.96 -9.52 22.58
N PHE A 8 7.63 -8.42 22.19
CA PHE A 8 7.96 -7.32 23.11
C PHE A 8 7.13 -6.05 22.88
N GLY A 9 6.40 -5.97 21.75
CA GLY A 9 5.51 -4.84 21.43
C GLY A 9 6.18 -3.72 20.64
N VAL A 10 5.63 -2.51 20.72
CA VAL A 10 6.06 -1.38 19.91
C VAL A 10 7.02 -0.47 20.68
N TYR A 11 8.16 -0.19 20.09
CA TYR A 11 9.18 0.73 20.62
C TYR A 11 9.20 2.05 19.84
N GLU A 12 9.24 3.16 20.55
CA GLU A 12 9.53 4.47 19.96
C GLU A 12 11.02 4.61 19.74
N CYS A 13 11.46 4.66 18.48
CA CYS A 13 12.87 4.66 18.12
C CYS A 13 13.28 5.95 17.37
N LYS A 14 14.52 6.39 17.61
CA LYS A 14 15.18 7.42 16.82
C LYS A 14 16.20 6.79 15.89
N ALA A 15 16.32 7.29 14.67
CA ALA A 15 17.37 6.86 13.75
C ALA A 15 18.71 7.48 14.17
N LYS A 16 19.79 6.67 14.31
CA LYS A 16 21.13 7.19 14.61
C LYS A 16 21.61 8.13 13.49
N GLY A 17 22.44 9.10 13.86
CA GLY A 17 22.95 10.13 12.94
C GLY A 17 23.75 9.60 11.74
N VAL A 18 24.23 8.36 11.78
CA VAL A 18 24.92 7.68 10.69
C VAL A 18 24.05 7.64 9.43
N PHE A 19 22.74 7.40 9.56
CA PHE A 19 21.81 7.32 8.42
C PHE A 19 21.69 8.65 7.66
N ARG A 20 21.88 9.80 8.35
CA ARG A 20 21.93 11.10 7.68
C ARG A 20 23.20 11.26 6.84
N LYS A 21 24.34 10.72 7.29
CA LYS A 21 25.59 10.75 6.53
C LYS A 21 25.53 9.87 5.29
N GLU A 22 24.90 8.71 5.42
CA GLU A 22 24.74 7.74 4.33
C GLU A 22 23.55 8.09 3.40
N LYS A 23 22.80 9.16 3.70
CA LYS A 23 21.57 9.56 2.97
C LYS A 23 20.50 8.46 2.89
N ILE A 24 20.53 7.53 3.85
CA ILE A 24 19.53 6.46 3.97
C ILE A 24 18.45 6.93 4.94
N LYS A 25 17.20 6.81 4.55
CA LYS A 25 16.04 7.13 5.39
C LYS A 25 15.28 5.86 5.69
N PRO A 26 14.99 5.56 6.98
CA PRO A 26 14.09 4.45 7.30
C PRO A 26 12.71 4.66 6.67
N LEU A 27 12.17 3.61 6.09
CA LEU A 27 10.85 3.57 5.48
C LEU A 27 9.90 2.70 6.31
N VAL A 28 8.62 2.92 6.15
CA VAL A 28 7.60 1.98 6.66
C VAL A 28 7.80 0.63 5.98
N GLY A 29 7.82 -0.45 6.75
CA GLY A 29 8.09 -1.80 6.26
C GLY A 29 9.56 -2.22 6.28
N ASP A 30 10.50 -1.34 6.69
CA ASP A 30 11.89 -1.74 6.88
C ASP A 30 12.03 -2.74 8.03
N ASN A 31 12.82 -3.78 7.80
CA ASN A 31 13.34 -4.62 8.86
C ASN A 31 14.59 -3.94 9.44
N VAL A 32 14.63 -3.75 10.75
CA VAL A 32 15.67 -2.97 11.42
C VAL A 32 16.22 -3.69 12.65
N GLU A 33 17.49 -3.43 12.97
CA GLU A 33 18.04 -3.74 14.29
C GLU A 33 17.92 -2.50 15.17
N ILE A 34 17.47 -2.68 16.40
CA ILE A 34 17.34 -1.60 17.39
C ILE A 34 18.23 -1.85 18.59
N GLU A 35 18.71 -0.78 19.19
CA GLU A 35 19.32 -0.76 20.51
C GLU A 35 18.28 -0.24 21.50
N ILE A 36 17.90 -1.06 22.48
CA ILE A 36 16.93 -0.68 23.50
C ILE A 36 17.63 0.22 24.50
N LEU A 37 17.06 1.40 24.72
CA LEU A 37 17.55 2.38 25.70
C LEU A 37 16.78 2.30 27.02
N ASP A 38 15.47 2.01 26.95
CA ASP A 38 14.59 1.90 28.08
C ASP A 38 13.47 0.89 27.78
N GLU A 39 13.46 -0.23 28.49
CA GLU A 39 12.44 -1.26 28.35
C GLU A 39 11.08 -0.85 28.92
N SER A 40 11.09 -0.07 30.00
CA SER A 40 9.86 0.35 30.69
C SER A 40 9.09 1.39 29.88
N GLU A 41 9.80 2.32 29.27
CA GLU A 41 9.23 3.36 28.39
C GLU A 41 9.16 2.93 26.90
N LYS A 42 9.62 1.72 26.57
CA LYS A 42 9.68 1.22 25.19
C LYS A 42 10.42 2.17 24.26
N LYS A 43 11.60 2.63 24.64
CA LYS A 43 12.43 3.55 23.85
C LYS A 43 13.68 2.87 23.31
N GLY A 44 14.06 3.22 22.09
CA GLY A 44 15.26 2.67 21.44
C GLY A 44 15.83 3.55 20.34
N ASN A 45 16.91 3.06 19.73
CA ASN A 45 17.50 3.64 18.54
C ASN A 45 17.56 2.60 17.43
N ILE A 46 17.21 3.00 16.20
CA ILE A 46 17.49 2.20 15.01
C ILE A 46 18.99 2.30 14.76
N VAL A 47 19.68 1.15 14.79
CA VAL A 47 21.12 1.06 14.59
C VAL A 47 21.50 0.54 13.21
N LYS A 48 20.59 -0.24 12.58
CA LYS A 48 20.80 -0.79 11.25
C LYS A 48 19.49 -0.99 10.52
N ILE A 49 19.48 -0.74 9.23
CA ILE A 49 18.40 -1.13 8.31
C ILE A 49 18.88 -2.34 7.55
N LEU A 50 18.11 -3.43 7.58
CA LEU A 50 18.45 -4.66 6.87
C LEU A 50 18.19 -4.48 5.35
N PRO A 51 18.81 -5.31 4.49
CA PRO A 51 18.59 -5.25 3.05
C PRO A 51 17.11 -5.32 2.71
N ARG A 52 16.66 -4.40 1.85
CA ARG A 52 15.29 -4.34 1.34
C ARG A 52 15.13 -5.33 0.19
N GLN A 53 13.98 -6.02 0.14
CA GLN A 53 13.58 -6.79 -1.03
C GLN A 53 13.13 -5.86 -2.17
N ASN A 54 12.37 -4.84 -1.80
CA ASN A 54 11.92 -3.77 -2.70
C ASN A 54 11.65 -2.49 -1.93
N GLU A 55 11.52 -1.40 -2.65
CA GLU A 55 11.12 -0.10 -2.08
C GLU A 55 10.36 0.75 -3.09
N LEU A 56 9.43 1.53 -2.59
CA LEU A 56 8.70 2.55 -3.33
C LEU A 56 9.01 3.94 -2.78
N ILE A 57 9.02 4.93 -3.66
CA ILE A 57 9.14 6.35 -3.29
C ILE A 57 7.78 6.93 -2.93
N ARG A 58 6.72 6.48 -3.62
CA ARG A 58 5.34 6.91 -3.39
C ARG A 58 4.37 5.74 -3.60
N PRO A 59 3.76 5.25 -2.51
CA PRO A 59 4.03 5.59 -1.11
C PRO A 59 5.47 5.24 -0.70
N ALA A 60 6.02 5.93 0.32
CA ALA A 60 7.37 5.69 0.82
C ALA A 60 7.36 4.45 1.75
N VAL A 61 7.50 3.27 1.16
CA VAL A 61 7.42 1.97 1.85
C VAL A 61 8.48 1.01 1.30
N ALA A 62 8.83 0.00 2.10
CA ALA A 62 9.76 -1.07 1.73
C ALA A 62 9.18 -2.45 2.07
N ASN A 63 9.76 -3.50 1.48
CA ASN A 63 9.47 -4.91 1.78
C ASN A 63 7.98 -5.26 1.66
N ILE A 64 7.34 -4.80 0.58
CA ILE A 64 5.94 -5.14 0.29
C ILE A 64 5.84 -6.37 -0.61
N ASP A 65 4.80 -7.18 -0.40
CA ASP A 65 4.53 -8.37 -1.22
C ASP A 65 3.74 -8.02 -2.47
N GLN A 66 2.93 -6.96 -2.41
CA GLN A 66 2.10 -6.51 -3.53
C GLN A 66 1.62 -5.06 -3.35
N ALA A 67 1.06 -4.49 -4.41
CA ALA A 67 0.39 -3.20 -4.40
C ALA A 67 -1.09 -3.34 -4.79
N LEU A 68 -1.97 -2.69 -4.02
CA LEU A 68 -3.35 -2.44 -4.41
C LEU A 68 -3.41 -1.06 -5.07
N VAL A 69 -3.51 -1.03 -6.39
CA VAL A 69 -3.62 0.22 -7.16
C VAL A 69 -5.09 0.57 -7.32
N VAL A 70 -5.52 1.65 -6.66
CA VAL A 70 -6.93 2.05 -6.59
C VAL A 70 -7.18 3.27 -7.45
N PHE A 71 -8.15 3.15 -8.36
CA PHE A 71 -8.72 4.25 -9.13
C PHE A 71 -10.24 4.27 -8.96
N ALA A 72 -10.88 5.40 -9.21
CA ALA A 72 -12.33 5.46 -9.28
C ALA A 72 -12.77 5.23 -10.74
N ILE A 73 -13.89 4.53 -10.94
CA ILE A 73 -14.51 4.38 -12.28
C ILE A 73 -14.99 5.75 -12.77
N THR A 74 -15.49 6.56 -11.82
CA THR A 74 -15.95 7.93 -12.07
C THR A 74 -15.81 8.78 -10.81
N LYS A 75 -15.81 10.11 -10.93
CA LYS A 75 -15.74 11.10 -9.84
C LYS A 75 -14.64 10.83 -8.80
N PRO A 76 -13.35 10.97 -9.19
CA PRO A 76 -12.87 11.51 -10.47
C PRO A 76 -12.82 10.44 -11.57
N ASN A 77 -12.92 10.87 -12.84
CA ASN A 77 -12.68 9.99 -13.95
C ASN A 77 -11.24 9.49 -13.93
N PRO A 78 -10.97 8.24 -14.32
CA PRO A 78 -9.62 7.69 -14.32
C PRO A 78 -8.73 8.45 -15.32
N HIS A 79 -7.55 8.79 -14.87
CA HIS A 79 -6.52 9.36 -15.72
C HIS A 79 -5.60 8.24 -16.19
N PHE A 80 -5.85 7.69 -17.36
CA PHE A 80 -5.17 6.48 -17.87
C PHE A 80 -3.65 6.60 -17.86
N ASN A 81 -3.08 7.71 -18.34
CA ASN A 81 -1.62 7.90 -18.30
C ASN A 81 -1.04 7.85 -16.88
N LEU A 82 -1.80 8.27 -15.87
CA LEU A 82 -1.37 8.17 -14.48
C LEU A 82 -1.45 6.72 -13.99
N LEU A 83 -2.52 6.02 -14.32
CA LEU A 83 -2.71 4.61 -13.99
C LEU A 83 -1.58 3.77 -14.62
N ASP A 84 -1.33 3.93 -15.91
CA ASP A 84 -0.28 3.20 -16.62
C ASP A 84 1.11 3.46 -16.01
N ARG A 85 1.39 4.70 -15.57
CA ARG A 85 2.64 5.01 -14.84
C ARG A 85 2.74 4.26 -13.51
N PHE A 86 1.64 4.10 -12.77
CA PHE A 86 1.63 3.28 -11.55
C PHE A 86 1.96 1.82 -11.89
N LEU A 87 1.32 1.28 -12.91
CA LEU A 87 1.53 -0.11 -13.33
C LEU A 87 2.98 -0.34 -13.78
N VAL A 88 3.51 0.49 -14.67
CA VAL A 88 4.91 0.41 -15.14
C VAL A 88 5.90 0.56 -13.97
N MET A 89 5.61 1.45 -13.01
CA MET A 89 6.46 1.60 -11.82
C MET A 89 6.47 0.31 -10.99
N MET A 90 5.34 -0.33 -10.78
CA MET A 90 5.25 -1.59 -10.03
C MET A 90 5.98 -2.73 -10.78
N GLU A 91 5.76 -2.86 -12.08
CA GLU A 91 6.47 -3.82 -12.93
C GLU A 91 8.00 -3.62 -12.86
N SER A 92 8.46 -2.37 -12.95
CA SER A 92 9.91 -2.05 -12.88
C SER A 92 10.55 -2.41 -11.54
N LYS A 93 9.75 -2.63 -10.52
CA LYS A 93 10.16 -3.05 -9.17
C LYS A 93 9.80 -4.50 -8.86
N GLU A 94 9.29 -5.23 -9.85
CA GLU A 94 8.83 -6.62 -9.70
C GLU A 94 7.80 -6.79 -8.58
N ILE A 95 6.94 -5.77 -8.37
CA ILE A 95 5.90 -5.76 -7.35
C ILE A 95 4.59 -6.20 -7.99
N PRO A 96 4.00 -7.33 -7.56
CA PRO A 96 2.68 -7.77 -8.01
C PRO A 96 1.60 -6.72 -7.76
N VAL A 97 0.67 -6.56 -8.68
CA VAL A 97 -0.41 -5.57 -8.61
C VAL A 97 -1.77 -6.26 -8.54
N VAL A 98 -2.64 -5.74 -7.66
CA VAL A 98 -4.09 -5.91 -7.75
C VAL A 98 -4.66 -4.57 -8.20
N LEU A 99 -5.34 -4.53 -9.34
CA LEU A 99 -5.95 -3.32 -9.87
C LEU A 99 -7.40 -3.22 -9.42
N CYS A 100 -7.71 -2.16 -8.69
CA CYS A 100 -9.02 -1.94 -8.07
C CYS A 100 -9.69 -0.68 -8.62
N PHE A 101 -10.88 -0.82 -9.19
CA PHE A 101 -11.73 0.29 -9.59
C PHE A 101 -12.89 0.45 -8.61
N ASN A 102 -12.86 1.55 -7.85
CA ASN A 102 -13.86 1.87 -6.84
C ASN A 102 -14.98 2.78 -7.39
N LYS A 103 -16.04 2.93 -6.61
CA LYS A 103 -17.25 3.74 -6.88
C LYS A 103 -18.12 3.15 -8.00
N GLU A 104 -18.22 1.83 -8.02
CA GLU A 104 -19.12 1.13 -8.95
C GLU A 104 -20.59 1.54 -8.75
N ASP A 105 -20.98 1.93 -7.52
CA ASP A 105 -22.33 2.39 -7.14
C ASP A 105 -22.83 3.60 -7.95
N ILE A 106 -21.92 4.43 -8.46
CA ILE A 106 -22.24 5.62 -9.26
C ILE A 106 -21.75 5.55 -10.70
N ALA A 107 -21.21 4.40 -11.10
CA ALA A 107 -20.71 4.14 -12.46
C ALA A 107 -21.83 3.63 -13.36
N THR A 108 -21.67 3.82 -14.66
CA THR A 108 -22.52 3.22 -15.68
C THR A 108 -21.90 1.93 -16.21
N ASN A 109 -22.73 0.99 -16.67
CA ASN A 109 -22.26 -0.27 -17.27
C ASN A 109 -21.25 -0.05 -18.42
N PRO A 110 -21.42 0.92 -19.35
CA PRO A 110 -20.42 1.20 -20.36
C PRO A 110 -19.05 1.60 -19.79
N GLN A 111 -19.01 2.39 -18.71
CA GLN A 111 -17.74 2.79 -18.06
C GLN A 111 -17.01 1.58 -17.46
N VAL A 112 -17.73 0.67 -16.81
CA VAL A 112 -17.15 -0.56 -16.26
C VAL A 112 -16.58 -1.41 -17.39
N LYS A 113 -17.35 -1.66 -18.44
CA LYS A 113 -16.93 -2.47 -19.60
C LYS A 113 -15.74 -1.88 -20.35
N GLU A 114 -15.65 -0.56 -20.45
CA GLU A 114 -14.50 0.11 -21.06
C GLU A 114 -13.21 -0.17 -20.28
N LEU A 115 -13.24 -0.03 -18.95
CA LEU A 115 -12.09 -0.32 -18.09
C LEU A 115 -11.71 -1.80 -18.09
N GLU A 116 -12.71 -2.68 -18.08
CA GLU A 116 -12.52 -4.12 -18.19
C GLU A 116 -11.81 -4.46 -19.51
N ALA A 117 -12.31 -3.97 -20.66
CA ALA A 117 -11.72 -4.22 -21.96
C ALA A 117 -10.28 -3.70 -22.10
N ILE A 118 -9.94 -2.58 -21.44
CA ILE A 118 -8.59 -2.02 -21.46
C ILE A 118 -7.61 -2.86 -20.62
N TYR A 119 -8.01 -3.27 -19.40
CA TYR A 119 -7.07 -3.82 -18.42
C TYR A 119 -7.16 -5.35 -18.24
N GLU A 120 -8.20 -6.02 -18.71
CA GLU A 120 -8.33 -7.49 -18.61
C GLU A 120 -7.14 -8.21 -19.27
N SER A 121 -6.68 -7.70 -20.43
CA SER A 121 -5.55 -8.28 -21.16
C SER A 121 -4.18 -8.04 -20.53
N CYS A 122 -4.08 -7.14 -19.52
CA CYS A 122 -2.81 -6.80 -18.86
C CYS A 122 -2.35 -7.85 -17.85
N GLY A 123 -3.18 -8.85 -17.54
CA GLY A 123 -2.82 -9.98 -16.65
C GLY A 123 -2.83 -9.66 -15.15
N TYR A 124 -3.29 -8.47 -14.74
CA TYR A 124 -3.49 -8.15 -13.33
C TYR A 124 -4.81 -8.71 -12.81
N PRO A 125 -4.89 -9.18 -11.55
CA PRO A 125 -6.16 -9.31 -10.87
C PRO A 125 -6.91 -7.98 -10.91
N LEU A 126 -8.10 -7.98 -11.53
CA LEU A 126 -8.93 -6.79 -11.75
C LEU A 126 -10.19 -6.92 -10.90
N VAL A 127 -10.47 -5.93 -10.05
CA VAL A 127 -11.65 -5.89 -9.20
C VAL A 127 -12.40 -4.57 -9.30
N PHE A 128 -13.72 -4.65 -9.42
CA PHE A 128 -14.64 -3.51 -9.36
C PHE A 128 -15.37 -3.54 -8.03
N VAL A 129 -15.39 -2.41 -7.33
CA VAL A 129 -15.93 -2.34 -5.97
C VAL A 129 -16.73 -1.06 -5.74
N SER A 130 -17.60 -1.11 -4.75
CA SER A 130 -18.17 0.06 -4.10
C SER A 130 -17.83 0.02 -2.62
N ALA A 131 -16.87 0.85 -2.18
CA ALA A 131 -16.59 1.00 -0.77
C ALA A 131 -17.79 1.57 0.00
N LYS A 132 -18.63 2.39 -0.65
CA LYS A 132 -19.84 2.97 -0.04
C LYS A 132 -20.90 1.91 0.27
N GLU A 133 -21.05 0.93 -0.59
CA GLU A 133 -22.03 -0.16 -0.45
C GLU A 133 -21.40 -1.48 0.01
N GLU A 134 -20.10 -1.45 0.31
CA GLU A 134 -19.28 -2.60 0.71
C GLU A 134 -19.30 -3.77 -0.28
N ARG A 135 -19.63 -3.49 -1.55
CA ARG A 135 -19.62 -4.52 -2.62
C ARG A 135 -18.22 -4.77 -3.12
N GLY A 136 -17.87 -6.05 -3.35
CA GLY A 136 -16.57 -6.47 -3.87
C GLY A 136 -15.42 -6.41 -2.87
N ILE A 137 -15.65 -5.93 -1.64
CA ILE A 137 -14.60 -5.77 -0.61
C ILE A 137 -14.06 -7.12 -0.16
N GLU A 138 -14.91 -8.14 -0.08
CA GLU A 138 -14.46 -9.49 0.32
C GLU A 138 -13.48 -10.09 -0.70
N THR A 139 -13.69 -9.82 -1.99
CA THR A 139 -12.72 -10.21 -3.03
C THR A 139 -11.37 -9.56 -2.82
N ILE A 140 -11.34 -8.25 -2.47
CA ILE A 140 -10.09 -7.58 -2.11
C ILE A 140 -9.47 -8.26 -0.88
N ARG A 141 -10.25 -8.51 0.17
CA ARG A 141 -9.78 -9.14 1.41
C ARG A 141 -9.06 -10.46 1.15
N GLU A 142 -9.64 -11.33 0.32
CA GLU A 142 -9.03 -12.59 -0.06
C GLU A 142 -7.73 -12.42 -0.87
N LEU A 143 -7.68 -11.47 -1.80
CA LEU A 143 -6.48 -11.18 -2.60
C LEU A 143 -5.33 -10.61 -1.76
N LEU A 144 -5.64 -9.89 -0.67
CA LEU A 144 -4.65 -9.27 0.21
C LEU A 144 -4.24 -10.17 1.39
N LYS A 145 -4.95 -11.25 1.64
CA LYS A 145 -4.75 -12.10 2.81
C LYS A 145 -3.33 -12.65 2.91
N GLY A 146 -2.71 -12.46 4.07
CA GLY A 146 -1.36 -12.95 4.37
C GLY A 146 -0.23 -12.22 3.64
N LYS A 147 -0.51 -11.04 3.05
CA LYS A 147 0.47 -10.26 2.30
C LYS A 147 0.58 -8.83 2.83
N THR A 148 1.81 -8.34 2.87
CA THR A 148 2.07 -6.91 3.11
C THR A 148 1.75 -6.13 1.85
N THR A 149 0.68 -5.33 1.90
CA THR A 149 0.16 -4.64 0.73
C THR A 149 0.29 -3.13 0.86
N ALA A 150 0.94 -2.49 -0.13
CA ALA A 150 0.90 -1.03 -0.27
C ALA A 150 -0.33 -0.60 -1.06
N ILE A 151 -1.03 0.43 -0.59
CA ILE A 151 -2.17 1.00 -1.31
C ILE A 151 -1.73 2.27 -2.02
N ALA A 152 -1.88 2.30 -3.33
CA ALA A 152 -1.49 3.40 -4.20
C ALA A 152 -2.67 3.91 -5.04
N GLY A 153 -2.59 5.15 -5.50
CA GLY A 153 -3.62 5.77 -6.35
C GLY A 153 -3.82 7.25 -6.04
N PRO A 154 -4.52 7.99 -6.90
CA PRO A 154 -4.73 9.43 -6.74
C PRO A 154 -5.64 9.77 -5.55
N SER A 155 -5.73 11.08 -5.25
CA SER A 155 -6.66 11.56 -4.22
C SER A 155 -8.12 11.42 -4.66
N GLY A 156 -9.02 11.19 -3.70
CA GLY A 156 -10.47 11.16 -3.93
C GLY A 156 -11.03 9.87 -4.54
N VAL A 157 -10.21 8.84 -4.78
CA VAL A 157 -10.67 7.55 -5.33
C VAL A 157 -11.26 6.60 -4.29
N GLY A 158 -11.15 6.94 -2.98
CA GLY A 158 -11.73 6.16 -1.90
C GLY A 158 -10.77 5.16 -1.22
N LYS A 159 -9.45 5.38 -1.30
CA LYS A 159 -8.44 4.52 -0.63
C LYS A 159 -8.72 4.38 0.87
N SER A 160 -8.91 5.51 1.57
CA SER A 160 -9.18 5.50 3.02
C SER A 160 -10.47 4.75 3.35
N SER A 161 -11.51 4.88 2.52
CA SER A 161 -12.77 4.14 2.72
C SER A 161 -12.54 2.63 2.61
N ILE A 162 -11.76 2.19 1.62
CA ILE A 162 -11.40 0.77 1.46
C ILE A 162 -10.58 0.29 2.66
N ILE A 163 -9.56 1.05 3.08
CA ILE A 163 -8.73 0.70 4.25
C ILE A 163 -9.58 0.54 5.50
N ASN A 164 -10.45 1.50 5.79
CA ASN A 164 -11.29 1.48 6.99
C ASN A 164 -12.24 0.27 7.03
N ILE A 165 -12.72 -0.21 5.87
CA ILE A 165 -13.54 -1.42 5.81
C ILE A 165 -12.68 -2.68 5.97
N LEU A 166 -11.48 -2.70 5.38
CA LEU A 166 -10.58 -3.85 5.47
C LEU A 166 -9.99 -4.01 6.88
N GLN A 167 -9.70 -2.90 7.54
CA GLN A 167 -9.10 -2.83 8.87
C GLN A 167 -9.84 -1.78 9.74
N PRO A 168 -11.00 -2.12 10.30
CA PRO A 168 -11.80 -1.19 11.10
C PRO A 168 -11.08 -0.69 12.36
N GLU A 169 -10.07 -1.44 12.84
CA GLU A 169 -9.29 -1.14 14.05
C GLU A 169 -7.94 -0.44 13.75
N ALA A 170 -7.66 -0.12 12.49
CA ALA A 170 -6.46 0.63 12.13
C ALA A 170 -6.69 2.12 12.37
N ASP A 171 -6.07 2.69 13.41
CA ASP A 171 -5.99 4.13 13.69
C ASP A 171 -5.04 4.86 12.71
#